data_55c67f852a6b72cb1221f5c9d07df427
#
_entry.id   55c67f852a6b72cb1221f5c9d07df427
#
_cell.length_a   1.000
_cell.length_b   1.000
_cell.length_c   1.000
_cell.angle_alpha   90.00
_cell.angle_beta   90.00
_cell.angle_gamma   90.00
#
_symmetry.space_group_name_H-M   'P 1'
#
loop_
_entity.id
_entity.type
_entity.pdbx_description
1 polymer ?
#
loop_
_entity_poly.entity_id
_entity_poly.type
_entity_poly.pdbx_seq_one_letter_code
_entity_poly.pdbx_strand_id
1 'polypeptide(L)'
;AENVLFSFLVKEGNVIPGNAHFDTTKGHIESRKAKAIDVTNDDAKDTQKVVPFKGNVGLDKLEKVLVENKGNVPFMVLTVTNNTVGGQPVSMKNIRETCELCHKYGVPVVMDSARFAENAYFIKTREEGYADKTIKEIALEMYSHVDAMTMSAKKDGVVNMGGFIATNNKEWFEGAKLFCIPFEGYITYGGMSGRDLNALAVGLDENTEYDMLHTRIHQVEYLASKLDEYGIPYQRPAGGHAIFVDADKVLTHVPIEEFPAQTLT
;
A
#
# COMPACT_ATOMS: atom_id res chain seq x y z
N ALA A 1 0.35 -13.03 5.54
CA ALA A 1 1.39 -12.73 4.55
C ALA A 1 2.56 -11.94 5.17
N GLU A 2 2.35 -10.68 5.63
CA GLU A 2 3.44 -9.85 6.21
C GLU A 2 4.20 -10.58 7.33
N ASN A 3 3.49 -11.14 8.32
CA ASN A 3 4.14 -11.86 9.42
C ASN A 3 5.08 -12.96 8.94
N VAL A 4 4.64 -13.74 7.95
CA VAL A 4 5.44 -14.84 7.37
C VAL A 4 6.70 -14.31 6.69
N LEU A 5 6.55 -13.34 5.78
CA LEU A 5 7.67 -12.78 5.03
C LEU A 5 8.67 -12.05 5.94
N PHE A 6 8.16 -11.22 6.86
CA PHE A 6 9.00 -10.42 7.75
C PHE A 6 9.70 -11.26 8.82
N SER A 7 9.12 -12.42 9.22
CA SER A 7 9.82 -13.36 10.10
C SER A 7 11.10 -13.91 9.48
N PHE A 8 11.14 -14.02 8.17
CA PHE A 8 12.34 -14.43 7.45
C PHE A 8 13.30 -13.25 7.18
N LEU A 9 12.78 -12.09 6.77
CA LEU A 9 13.60 -11.00 6.24
C LEU A 9 14.07 -9.99 7.30
N VAL A 10 13.27 -9.74 8.35
CA VAL A 10 13.53 -8.66 9.31
C VAL A 10 14.32 -9.18 10.51
N LYS A 11 15.43 -8.51 10.80
CA LYS A 11 16.30 -8.75 11.97
C LYS A 11 16.28 -7.55 12.89
N GLU A 12 16.62 -7.77 14.17
CA GLU A 12 16.81 -6.69 15.15
C GLU A 12 17.80 -5.65 14.62
N GLY A 13 17.44 -4.37 14.76
CA GLY A 13 18.23 -3.24 14.31
C GLY A 13 18.11 -2.88 12.84
N ASN A 14 17.40 -3.68 12.01
CA ASN A 14 17.15 -3.32 10.62
C ASN A 14 16.32 -2.02 10.51
N VAL A 15 16.48 -1.33 9.39
CA VAL A 15 15.70 -0.16 9.01
C VAL A 15 14.90 -0.48 7.75
N ILE A 16 13.60 -0.30 7.79
CA ILE A 16 12.71 -0.57 6.67
C ILE A 16 12.02 0.74 6.26
N PRO A 17 12.41 1.34 5.12
CA PRO A 17 11.70 2.49 4.56
C PRO A 17 10.38 2.08 3.89
N GLY A 18 9.40 3.00 3.88
CA GLY A 18 8.13 2.83 3.18
C GLY A 18 7.50 4.17 2.84
N ASN A 19 6.60 4.20 1.85
CA ASN A 19 5.92 5.45 1.46
C ASN A 19 4.84 5.94 2.46
N ALA A 20 4.51 5.22 3.43
CA ALA A 20 3.91 5.32 4.76
C ALA A 20 3.42 3.94 5.16
N HIS A 21 3.95 3.43 6.25
CA HIS A 21 3.60 2.09 6.72
C HIS A 21 2.16 2.07 7.25
N PHE A 22 1.44 1.01 6.89
CA PHE A 22 0.20 0.71 7.57
C PHE A 22 0.49 0.17 8.99
N ASP A 23 -0.47 0.32 9.91
CA ASP A 23 -0.26 -0.03 11.33
C ASP A 23 0.22 -1.47 11.53
N THR A 24 -0.34 -2.44 10.80
CA THR A 24 0.09 -3.85 10.89
C THR A 24 1.50 -4.05 10.36
N THR A 25 1.85 -3.39 9.27
CA THR A 25 3.18 -3.45 8.67
C THR A 25 4.22 -2.90 9.65
N LYS A 26 3.94 -1.71 10.20
CA LYS A 26 4.77 -1.09 11.25
C LYS A 26 4.89 -2.00 12.47
N GLY A 27 3.77 -2.54 12.95
CA GLY A 27 3.73 -3.47 14.09
C GLY A 27 4.58 -4.72 13.84
N HIS A 28 4.53 -5.31 12.65
CA HIS A 28 5.36 -6.46 12.30
C HIS A 28 6.86 -6.13 12.21
N ILE A 29 7.22 -4.92 11.79
CA ILE A 29 8.61 -4.45 11.78
C ILE A 29 9.09 -4.23 13.21
N GLU A 30 8.38 -3.43 14.01
CA GLU A 30 8.78 -2.99 15.33
C GLU A 30 8.76 -4.12 16.36
N SER A 31 7.85 -5.11 16.24
CA SER A 31 7.84 -6.31 17.10
C SER A 31 9.11 -7.15 16.97
N ARG A 32 9.87 -6.98 15.87
CA ARG A 32 11.18 -7.59 15.62
C ARG A 32 12.35 -6.68 16.01
N LYS A 33 12.06 -5.60 16.74
CA LYS A 33 13.03 -4.58 17.15
C LYS A 33 13.78 -3.93 15.96
N ALA A 34 13.13 -3.88 14.82
CA ALA A 34 13.54 -3.12 13.64
C ALA A 34 12.83 -1.76 13.62
N LYS A 35 13.26 -0.84 12.78
CA LYS A 35 12.73 0.51 12.68
C LYS A 35 12.02 0.73 11.36
N ALA A 36 10.74 1.09 11.40
CA ALA A 36 9.99 1.59 10.25
C ALA A 36 10.26 3.08 10.04
N ILE A 37 10.58 3.50 8.81
CA ILE A 37 10.81 4.91 8.46
C ILE A 37 9.92 5.30 7.29
N ASP A 38 9.03 6.27 7.52
CA ASP A 38 8.16 6.78 6.48
C ASP A 38 8.88 7.82 5.62
N VAL A 39 8.93 7.57 4.32
CA VAL A 39 9.55 8.42 3.29
C VAL A 39 8.50 8.95 2.32
N THR A 40 7.34 9.32 2.83
CA THR A 40 6.21 9.84 2.07
C THR A 40 6.57 11.18 1.40
N ASN A 41 6.05 11.41 0.21
CA ASN A 41 6.10 12.71 -0.46
C ASN A 41 5.48 13.81 0.43
N ASP A 42 6.06 15.01 0.42
CA ASP A 42 5.58 16.12 1.26
C ASP A 42 4.19 16.61 0.90
N ASP A 43 3.74 16.43 -0.33
CA ASP A 43 2.38 16.74 -0.76
C ASP A 43 1.30 15.99 0.06
N ALA A 44 1.63 14.84 0.62
CA ALA A 44 0.73 14.06 1.45
C ALA A 44 0.39 14.74 2.79
N LYS A 45 1.24 15.65 3.27
CA LYS A 45 1.04 16.36 4.54
C LYS A 45 0.02 17.48 4.44
N ASP A 46 -0.17 18.05 3.25
CA ASP A 46 -1.19 19.09 3.03
C ASP A 46 -2.49 18.43 2.60
N THR A 47 -3.42 18.30 3.53
CA THR A 47 -4.71 17.66 3.29
C THR A 47 -5.53 18.34 2.21
N GLN A 48 -5.34 19.65 1.99
CA GLN A 48 -6.12 20.45 1.03
C GLN A 48 -5.46 20.57 -0.34
N LYS A 49 -4.19 20.27 -0.48
CA LYS A 49 -3.49 20.29 -1.76
C LYS A 49 -4.06 19.21 -2.70
N VAL A 50 -4.44 19.60 -3.91
CA VAL A 50 -4.95 18.68 -4.91
C VAL A 50 -3.83 18.32 -5.89
N VAL A 51 -3.30 17.11 -5.79
CA VAL A 51 -2.34 16.53 -6.73
C VAL A 51 -2.72 15.07 -7.02
N PRO A 52 -2.42 14.53 -8.21
CA PRO A 52 -2.96 13.25 -8.66
C PRO A 52 -2.46 12.03 -7.86
N PHE A 53 -1.24 12.08 -7.27
CA PHE A 53 -0.56 10.93 -6.66
C PHE A 53 0.13 11.28 -5.33
N LYS A 54 -0.65 11.58 -4.31
CA LYS A 54 -0.12 11.87 -2.95
C LYS A 54 0.49 10.67 -2.23
N GLY A 55 0.20 9.45 -2.69
CA GLY A 55 0.79 8.23 -2.16
C GLY A 55 2.26 8.00 -2.55
N ASN A 56 2.80 8.83 -3.43
CA ASN A 56 4.16 8.72 -3.94
C ASN A 56 5.23 8.73 -2.82
N VAL A 57 6.31 8.02 -3.10
CA VAL A 57 7.56 8.06 -2.31
C VAL A 57 8.27 9.39 -2.54
N GLY A 58 8.78 10.01 -1.48
CA GLY A 58 9.75 11.08 -1.56
C GLY A 58 11.14 10.49 -1.84
N LEU A 59 11.58 10.55 -3.09
CA LEU A 59 12.81 9.88 -3.53
C LEU A 59 14.08 10.41 -2.85
N ASP A 60 14.14 11.68 -2.58
CA ASP A 60 15.21 12.34 -1.82
C ASP A 60 15.30 11.82 -0.38
N LYS A 61 14.14 11.64 0.27
CA LYS A 61 14.06 11.06 1.62
C LYS A 61 14.46 9.59 1.62
N LEU A 62 13.99 8.84 0.61
CA LEU A 62 14.36 7.43 0.44
C LEU A 62 15.86 7.29 0.23
N GLU A 63 16.46 8.06 -0.67
CA GLU A 63 17.90 7.99 -0.94
C GLU A 63 18.71 8.32 0.33
N LYS A 64 18.29 9.32 1.09
CA LYS A 64 18.92 9.65 2.38
C LYS A 64 18.90 8.47 3.34
N VAL A 65 17.75 7.79 3.51
CA VAL A 65 17.63 6.61 4.38
C VAL A 65 18.54 5.47 3.89
N LEU A 66 18.59 5.22 2.58
CA LEU A 66 19.41 4.16 1.99
C LEU A 66 20.92 4.43 2.20
N VAL A 67 21.34 5.67 2.05
CA VAL A 67 22.75 6.08 2.28
C VAL A 67 23.14 5.96 3.74
N GLU A 68 22.32 6.52 4.65
CA GLU A 68 22.60 6.55 6.09
C GLU A 68 22.56 5.15 6.72
N ASN A 69 21.83 4.20 6.13
CA ASN A 69 21.64 2.85 6.66
C ASN A 69 22.19 1.76 5.73
N LYS A 70 23.24 2.06 4.97
CA LYS A 70 23.83 1.14 4.01
C LYS A 70 24.16 -0.23 4.63
N GLY A 71 23.64 -1.30 4.01
CA GLY A 71 23.82 -2.69 4.47
C GLY A 71 22.88 -3.10 5.61
N ASN A 72 22.03 -2.19 6.11
CA ASN A 72 21.06 -2.45 7.17
C ASN A 72 19.60 -2.31 6.75
N VAL A 73 19.35 -2.12 5.45
CA VAL A 73 18.02 -2.05 4.84
C VAL A 73 17.79 -3.36 4.07
N PRO A 74 17.04 -4.32 4.61
CA PRO A 74 16.82 -5.61 3.95
C PRO A 74 15.87 -5.52 2.75
N PHE A 75 14.92 -4.60 2.78
CA PHE A 75 13.97 -4.27 1.71
C PHE A 75 13.28 -2.95 2.00
N MET A 76 12.60 -2.41 0.99
CA MET A 76 11.68 -1.27 1.09
C MET A 76 10.25 -1.75 0.92
N VAL A 77 9.29 -1.15 1.66
CA VAL A 77 7.86 -1.42 1.49
C VAL A 77 7.20 -0.33 0.65
N LEU A 78 6.58 -0.72 -0.45
CA LEU A 78 5.80 0.19 -1.31
C LEU A 78 4.32 -0.15 -1.22
N THR A 79 3.55 0.64 -0.49
CA THR A 79 2.12 0.42 -0.26
C THR A 79 1.27 1.08 -1.35
N VAL A 80 0.41 0.30 -2.00
CA VAL A 80 -0.54 0.75 -3.03
C VAL A 80 -1.97 0.21 -2.79
N THR A 81 -3.04 1.08 -2.79
CA THR A 81 -2.93 2.53 -2.57
C THR A 81 -2.48 2.81 -1.14
N ASN A 82 -1.85 3.96 -0.91
CA ASN A 82 -1.32 4.27 0.40
C ASN A 82 -2.45 4.64 1.39
N ASN A 83 -2.85 3.66 2.23
CA ASN A 83 -3.97 3.82 3.16
C ASN A 83 -3.71 4.92 4.20
N THR A 84 -2.50 4.97 4.77
CA THR A 84 -2.13 5.89 5.85
C THR A 84 -2.24 7.37 5.45
N VAL A 85 -2.12 7.67 4.17
CA VAL A 85 -2.30 9.03 3.63
C VAL A 85 -3.68 9.23 2.96
N GLY A 86 -4.69 8.47 3.36
CA GLY A 86 -6.06 8.65 2.88
C GLY A 86 -6.40 7.86 1.61
N GLY A 87 -5.79 6.70 1.40
CA GLY A 87 -6.04 5.87 0.23
C GLY A 87 -5.49 6.49 -1.06
N GLN A 88 -4.41 7.26 -0.95
CA GLN A 88 -3.84 7.98 -2.08
C GLN A 88 -3.01 7.07 -2.98
N PRO A 89 -3.16 7.18 -4.31
CA PRO A 89 -2.43 6.35 -5.25
C PRO A 89 -0.96 6.74 -5.41
N VAL A 90 -0.19 5.77 -5.89
CA VAL A 90 1.21 5.92 -6.32
C VAL A 90 1.26 5.84 -7.84
N SER A 91 1.94 6.78 -8.51
CA SER A 91 2.08 6.78 -9.97
C SER A 91 3.01 5.67 -10.46
N MET A 92 2.81 5.18 -11.68
CA MET A 92 3.72 4.23 -12.30
C MET A 92 5.14 4.79 -12.42
N LYS A 93 5.26 6.06 -12.75
CA LYS A 93 6.55 6.75 -12.79
C LYS A 93 7.27 6.65 -11.43
N ASN A 94 6.58 6.94 -10.33
CA ASN A 94 7.19 6.88 -9.00
C ASN A 94 7.49 5.45 -8.55
N ILE A 95 6.66 4.45 -8.93
CA ILE A 95 6.95 3.02 -8.70
C ILE A 95 8.28 2.66 -9.35
N ARG A 96 8.45 3.00 -10.62
CA ARG A 96 9.67 2.72 -11.38
C ARG A 96 10.90 3.39 -10.78
N GLU A 97 10.82 4.70 -10.56
CA GLU A 97 11.92 5.49 -9.98
C GLU A 97 12.31 5.00 -8.57
N THR A 98 11.32 4.58 -7.76
CA THR A 98 11.56 3.99 -6.44
C THR A 98 12.32 2.67 -6.54
N CYS A 99 11.89 1.77 -7.44
CA CYS A 99 12.55 0.48 -7.63
C CYS A 99 13.97 0.66 -8.19
N GLU A 100 14.17 1.51 -9.18
CA GLU A 100 15.48 1.85 -9.74
C GLU A 100 16.42 2.38 -8.66
N LEU A 101 15.93 3.30 -7.82
CA LEU A 101 16.70 3.85 -6.72
C LEU A 101 17.08 2.78 -5.69
N CYS A 102 16.14 1.97 -5.25
CA CYS A 102 16.41 0.89 -4.30
C CYS A 102 17.42 -0.12 -4.86
N HIS A 103 17.24 -0.57 -6.09
CA HIS A 103 18.12 -1.52 -6.77
C HIS A 103 19.54 -0.96 -6.95
N LYS A 104 19.71 0.35 -7.21
CA LYS A 104 21.02 1.03 -7.23
C LYS A 104 21.80 0.83 -5.91
N TYR A 105 21.10 0.73 -4.78
CA TYR A 105 21.68 0.47 -3.46
C TYR A 105 21.66 -1.00 -3.06
N GLY A 106 21.23 -1.90 -3.94
CA GLY A 106 21.10 -3.34 -3.67
C GLY A 106 19.98 -3.70 -2.71
N VAL A 107 18.96 -2.83 -2.60
CA VAL A 107 17.81 -3.01 -1.72
C VAL A 107 16.60 -3.44 -2.57
N PRO A 108 16.02 -4.63 -2.30
CA PRO A 108 14.82 -5.07 -2.98
C PRO A 108 13.57 -4.32 -2.52
N VAL A 109 12.53 -4.32 -3.36
CA VAL A 109 11.23 -3.67 -3.08
C VAL A 109 10.15 -4.72 -2.90
N VAL A 110 9.43 -4.65 -1.79
CA VAL A 110 8.24 -5.44 -1.48
C VAL A 110 7.01 -4.55 -1.63
N MET A 111 6.11 -4.88 -2.56
CA MET A 111 4.86 -4.14 -2.71
C MET A 111 3.80 -4.69 -1.75
N ASP A 112 3.26 -3.84 -0.86
CA ASP A 112 1.98 -4.13 -0.22
C ASP A 112 0.87 -3.85 -1.22
N SER A 113 0.33 -4.92 -1.76
CA SER A 113 -0.60 -4.93 -2.90
C SER A 113 -2.06 -5.00 -2.47
N ALA A 114 -2.36 -4.67 -1.22
CA ALA A 114 -3.71 -4.80 -0.68
C ALA A 114 -4.79 -4.14 -1.57
N ARG A 115 -4.44 -3.06 -2.27
CA ARG A 115 -5.33 -2.33 -3.18
C ARG A 115 -4.68 -2.03 -4.54
N PHE A 116 -4.09 -3.04 -5.11
CA PHE A 116 -3.36 -2.94 -6.39
C PHE A 116 -4.25 -2.51 -7.55
N ALA A 117 -5.47 -3.04 -7.62
CA ALA A 117 -6.40 -2.74 -8.70
C ALA A 117 -6.93 -1.31 -8.61
N GLU A 118 -7.22 -0.84 -7.38
CA GLU A 118 -7.55 0.54 -7.09
C GLU A 118 -6.42 1.50 -7.52
N ASN A 119 -5.17 1.17 -7.23
CA ASN A 119 -4.01 1.94 -7.67
C ASN A 119 -3.86 1.96 -9.19
N ALA A 120 -4.04 0.81 -9.84
CA ALA A 120 -4.00 0.70 -11.30
C ALA A 120 -5.12 1.50 -11.98
N TYR A 121 -6.32 1.57 -11.37
CA TYR A 121 -7.39 2.43 -11.84
C TYR A 121 -6.98 3.92 -11.82
N PHE A 122 -6.34 4.38 -10.76
CA PHE A 122 -5.88 5.76 -10.69
C PHE A 122 -4.73 6.05 -11.66
N ILE A 123 -3.84 5.11 -11.91
CA ILE A 123 -2.83 5.24 -12.97
C ILE A 123 -3.52 5.38 -14.31
N LYS A 124 -4.47 4.50 -14.64
CA LYS A 124 -5.26 4.58 -15.88
C LYS A 124 -5.92 5.94 -16.09
N THR A 125 -6.51 6.48 -15.04
CA THR A 125 -7.35 7.70 -15.12
C THR A 125 -6.60 9.01 -14.92
N ARG A 126 -5.39 8.98 -14.34
CA ARG A 126 -4.68 10.20 -13.93
C ARG A 126 -3.26 10.32 -14.51
N GLU A 127 -2.65 9.22 -15.00
CA GLU A 127 -1.29 9.25 -15.53
C GLU A 127 -1.28 9.24 -17.05
N GLU A 128 -0.49 10.13 -17.66
CA GLU A 128 -0.36 10.22 -19.10
C GLU A 128 0.19 8.93 -19.71
N GLY A 129 -0.38 8.49 -20.84
CA GLY A 129 0.02 7.28 -21.55
C GLY A 129 -0.63 5.98 -21.05
N TYR A 130 -1.51 6.03 -20.05
CA TYR A 130 -2.17 4.82 -19.48
C TYR A 130 -3.66 4.70 -19.80
N ALA A 131 -4.29 5.71 -20.40
CA ALA A 131 -5.73 5.72 -20.64
C ALA A 131 -6.25 4.55 -21.49
N ASP A 132 -5.46 4.06 -22.43
CA ASP A 132 -5.84 2.97 -23.34
C ASP A 132 -5.49 1.57 -22.80
N LYS A 133 -4.71 1.48 -21.70
CA LYS A 133 -4.36 0.19 -21.09
C LYS A 133 -5.50 -0.33 -20.22
N THR A 134 -5.63 -1.64 -20.14
CA THR A 134 -6.51 -2.30 -19.16
C THR A 134 -5.94 -2.21 -17.75
N ILE A 135 -6.78 -2.32 -16.72
CA ILE A 135 -6.34 -2.39 -15.33
C ILE A 135 -5.34 -3.54 -15.11
N LYS A 136 -5.60 -4.69 -15.75
CA LYS A 136 -4.75 -5.87 -15.68
C LYS A 136 -3.36 -5.62 -16.26
N GLU A 137 -3.27 -4.97 -17.42
CA GLU A 137 -1.96 -4.60 -18.01
C GLU A 137 -1.18 -3.64 -17.13
N ILE A 138 -1.86 -2.64 -16.52
CA ILE A 138 -1.23 -1.70 -15.60
C ILE A 138 -0.74 -2.42 -14.34
N ALA A 139 -1.56 -3.31 -13.76
CA ALA A 139 -1.18 -4.10 -12.59
C ALA A 139 0.04 -4.99 -12.88
N LEU A 140 0.07 -5.66 -14.03
CA LEU A 140 1.22 -6.45 -14.45
C LEU A 140 2.48 -5.61 -14.62
N GLU A 141 2.36 -4.40 -15.14
CA GLU A 141 3.48 -3.46 -15.24
C GLU A 141 3.99 -3.05 -13.84
N MET A 142 3.08 -2.72 -12.89
CA MET A 142 3.45 -2.43 -11.50
C MET A 142 4.27 -3.58 -10.90
N TYR A 143 3.80 -4.83 -11.05
CA TYR A 143 4.48 -6.01 -10.50
C TYR A 143 5.80 -6.34 -11.20
N SER A 144 6.00 -5.92 -12.44
CA SER A 144 7.24 -6.17 -13.17
C SER A 144 8.44 -5.41 -12.60
N HIS A 145 8.21 -4.36 -11.80
CA HIS A 145 9.26 -3.54 -11.20
C HIS A 145 9.71 -4.01 -9.81
N VAL A 146 8.87 -4.76 -9.09
CA VAL A 146 9.14 -5.15 -7.70
C VAL A 146 9.65 -6.57 -7.56
N ASP A 147 10.35 -6.88 -6.45
CA ASP A 147 10.98 -8.17 -6.20
C ASP A 147 10.04 -9.17 -5.53
N ALA A 148 9.10 -8.66 -4.76
CA ALA A 148 8.07 -9.43 -4.09
C ALA A 148 6.82 -8.59 -3.82
N MET A 149 5.73 -9.27 -3.49
CA MET A 149 4.51 -8.63 -3.04
C MET A 149 3.87 -9.40 -1.91
N THR A 150 3.16 -8.66 -1.06
CA THR A 150 2.23 -9.20 -0.07
C THR A 150 0.81 -8.77 -0.42
N MET A 151 -0.17 -9.65 -0.22
CA MET A 151 -1.57 -9.37 -0.49
C MET A 151 -2.42 -9.61 0.75
N SER A 152 -3.25 -8.62 1.08
CA SER A 152 -4.39 -8.81 1.98
C SER A 152 -5.63 -9.02 1.13
N ALA A 153 -6.05 -10.27 0.98
CA ALA A 153 -7.10 -10.66 0.02
C ALA A 153 -8.49 -10.09 0.33
N LYS A 154 -8.75 -9.70 1.59
CA LYS A 154 -10.04 -9.11 2.02
C LYS A 154 -10.27 -7.66 1.53
N LYS A 155 -9.44 -7.17 0.62
CA LYS A 155 -9.56 -5.86 -0.04
C LYS A 155 -9.78 -6.08 -1.54
N ASP A 156 -8.76 -5.86 -2.38
CA ASP A 156 -8.89 -6.06 -3.82
C ASP A 156 -8.97 -7.54 -4.25
N GLY A 157 -8.77 -8.50 -3.34
CA GLY A 157 -9.10 -9.91 -3.60
C GLY A 157 -10.58 -10.25 -3.50
N VAL A 158 -11.43 -9.31 -3.02
CA VAL A 158 -12.90 -9.43 -2.95
C VAL A 158 -13.39 -10.67 -2.18
N VAL A 159 -12.64 -11.07 -1.13
CA VAL A 159 -12.98 -12.21 -0.26
C VAL A 159 -12.99 -11.81 1.21
N ASN A 160 -13.59 -12.66 2.06
CA ASN A 160 -13.73 -12.38 3.48
C ASN A 160 -12.40 -12.44 4.25
N MET A 161 -11.46 -13.27 3.81
CA MET A 161 -10.19 -13.53 4.49
C MET A 161 -9.11 -13.98 3.50
N GLY A 162 -7.91 -14.13 4.03
CA GLY A 162 -6.79 -14.68 3.30
C GLY A 162 -5.79 -13.62 2.87
N GLY A 163 -4.75 -14.10 2.26
CA GLY A 163 -3.66 -13.33 1.72
C GLY A 163 -2.59 -14.26 1.17
N PHE A 164 -1.69 -13.72 0.40
CA PHE A 164 -0.58 -14.49 -0.16
C PHE A 164 0.67 -13.63 -0.31
N ILE A 165 1.77 -14.29 -0.56
CA ILE A 165 3.06 -13.71 -0.92
C ILE A 165 3.39 -14.23 -2.32
N ALA A 166 3.88 -13.36 -3.20
CA ALA A 166 4.48 -13.76 -4.45
C ALA A 166 5.87 -13.14 -4.59
N THR A 167 6.83 -13.92 -5.08
CA THR A 167 8.20 -13.46 -5.29
C THR A 167 8.87 -14.31 -6.36
N ASN A 168 9.78 -13.69 -7.12
CA ASN A 168 10.66 -14.37 -8.04
C ASN A 168 11.98 -14.81 -7.36
N ASN A 169 12.20 -14.43 -6.09
CA ASN A 169 13.37 -14.80 -5.32
C ASN A 169 13.17 -16.18 -4.66
N LYS A 170 13.90 -17.19 -5.14
CA LYS A 170 13.80 -18.55 -4.63
C LYS A 170 14.19 -18.66 -3.16
N GLU A 171 15.21 -17.93 -2.70
CA GLU A 171 15.66 -17.95 -1.31
C GLU A 171 14.55 -17.39 -0.40
N TRP A 172 13.92 -16.31 -0.79
CA TRP A 172 12.79 -15.74 -0.06
C TRP A 172 11.60 -16.69 0.01
N PHE A 173 11.28 -17.34 -1.10
CA PHE A 173 10.21 -18.33 -1.14
C PHE A 173 10.49 -19.51 -0.20
N GLU A 174 11.69 -20.11 -0.26
CA GLU A 174 12.05 -21.24 0.60
C GLU A 174 12.11 -20.81 2.08
N GLY A 175 12.64 -19.63 2.39
CA GLY A 175 12.70 -19.10 3.75
C GLY A 175 11.31 -18.80 4.32
N ALA A 176 10.43 -18.17 3.56
CA ALA A 176 9.06 -17.86 3.99
C ALA A 176 8.23 -19.13 4.27
N LYS A 177 8.44 -20.21 3.53
CA LYS A 177 7.75 -21.51 3.75
C LYS A 177 7.94 -22.04 5.17
N LEU A 178 9.11 -21.85 5.77
CA LEU A 178 9.40 -22.31 7.14
C LEU A 178 8.50 -21.60 8.17
N PHE A 179 8.12 -20.37 7.91
CA PHE A 179 7.25 -19.57 8.78
C PHE A 179 5.76 -19.73 8.44
N CYS A 180 5.43 -20.16 7.21
CA CYS A 180 4.05 -20.38 6.82
C CYS A 180 3.38 -21.47 7.69
N ILE A 181 4.08 -22.59 7.90
CA ILE A 181 3.52 -23.74 8.64
C ILE A 181 3.08 -23.39 10.07
N PRO A 182 3.91 -22.74 10.92
CA PRO A 182 3.51 -22.43 12.28
C PRO A 182 2.51 -21.27 12.40
N PHE A 183 2.45 -20.36 11.44
CA PHE A 183 1.61 -19.17 11.56
C PHE A 183 0.30 -19.24 10.80
N GLU A 184 0.26 -19.95 9.67
CA GLU A 184 -0.89 -19.89 8.76
C GLU A 184 -1.45 -21.30 8.47
N GLY A 185 -0.60 -22.21 8.02
CA GLY A 185 -0.96 -23.57 7.66
C GLY A 185 -0.01 -24.19 6.66
N TYR A 186 -0.36 -25.35 6.12
CA TYR A 186 0.53 -26.03 5.21
C TYR A 186 0.75 -25.24 3.90
N ILE A 187 1.94 -25.32 3.35
CA ILE A 187 2.44 -24.49 2.24
C ILE A 187 1.59 -24.51 0.97
N THR A 188 0.76 -25.54 0.76
CA THR A 188 -0.08 -25.68 -0.42
C THR A 188 -1.36 -24.83 -0.38
N TYR A 189 -1.84 -24.48 0.82
CA TYR A 189 -3.08 -23.74 0.99
C TYR A 189 -3.04 -22.65 2.09
N GLY A 190 -1.96 -22.60 2.90
CA GLY A 190 -1.80 -21.59 3.94
C GLY A 190 -2.95 -21.51 4.95
N GLY A 191 -3.62 -22.63 5.25
CA GLY A 191 -4.80 -22.68 6.12
C GLY A 191 -6.11 -22.22 5.47
N MET A 192 -6.10 -21.81 4.20
CA MET A 192 -7.33 -21.40 3.50
C MET A 192 -8.11 -22.62 2.98
N SER A 193 -9.45 -22.54 3.05
CA SER A 193 -10.29 -23.56 2.44
C SER A 193 -10.25 -23.48 0.90
N GLY A 194 -10.51 -24.60 0.21
CA GLY A 194 -10.59 -24.62 -1.24
C GLY A 194 -11.65 -23.65 -1.80
N ARG A 195 -12.76 -23.48 -1.06
CA ARG A 195 -13.80 -22.50 -1.39
C ARG A 195 -13.26 -21.07 -1.38
N ASP A 196 -12.49 -20.70 -0.38
CA ASP A 196 -11.93 -19.35 -0.25
C ASP A 196 -10.82 -19.09 -1.28
N LEU A 197 -10.04 -20.12 -1.62
CA LEU A 197 -9.05 -20.04 -2.70
C LEU A 197 -9.72 -19.84 -4.07
N ASN A 198 -10.82 -20.56 -4.35
CA ASN A 198 -11.59 -20.37 -5.58
C ASN A 198 -12.22 -18.97 -5.63
N ALA A 199 -12.81 -18.51 -4.53
CA ALA A 199 -13.37 -17.17 -4.46
C ALA A 199 -12.28 -16.09 -4.68
N LEU A 200 -11.09 -16.26 -4.10
CA LEU A 200 -9.97 -15.35 -4.30
C LEU A 200 -9.51 -15.31 -5.77
N ALA A 201 -9.45 -16.47 -6.44
CA ALA A 201 -9.06 -16.52 -7.85
C ALA A 201 -10.04 -15.73 -8.74
N VAL A 202 -11.35 -15.89 -8.49
CA VAL A 202 -12.40 -15.13 -9.19
C VAL A 202 -12.32 -13.64 -8.83
N GLY A 203 -12.22 -13.32 -7.54
CA GLY A 203 -12.18 -11.93 -7.08
C GLY A 203 -11.00 -11.13 -7.61
N LEU A 204 -9.83 -11.76 -7.75
CA LEU A 204 -8.64 -11.11 -8.32
C LEU A 204 -8.84 -10.78 -9.82
N ASP A 205 -9.57 -11.62 -10.56
CA ASP A 205 -9.86 -11.37 -11.98
C ASP A 205 -10.96 -10.30 -12.13
N GLU A 206 -12.09 -10.46 -11.43
CA GLU A 206 -13.20 -9.51 -11.45
C GLU A 206 -12.79 -8.10 -11.02
N ASN A 207 -11.92 -7.97 -10.02
CA ASN A 207 -11.48 -6.66 -9.55
C ASN A 207 -10.50 -5.95 -10.51
N THR A 208 -10.11 -6.57 -11.61
CA THR A 208 -9.41 -5.91 -12.72
C THR A 208 -10.35 -5.36 -13.80
N GLU A 209 -11.66 -5.56 -13.65
CA GLU A 209 -12.66 -4.98 -14.54
C GLU A 209 -12.88 -3.50 -14.24
N TYR A 210 -12.79 -2.66 -15.28
CA TYR A 210 -12.88 -1.22 -15.15
C TYR A 210 -14.19 -0.75 -14.50
N ASP A 211 -15.32 -1.30 -14.95
CA ASP A 211 -16.64 -0.86 -14.48
C ASP A 211 -16.87 -1.16 -12.99
N MET A 212 -16.33 -2.27 -12.50
CA MET A 212 -16.39 -2.63 -11.08
C MET A 212 -15.61 -1.60 -10.23
N LEU A 213 -14.39 -1.31 -10.63
CA LEU A 213 -13.56 -0.31 -9.94
C LEU A 213 -14.13 1.10 -10.06
N HIS A 214 -14.59 1.48 -11.24
CA HIS A 214 -15.21 2.78 -11.48
C HIS A 214 -16.42 2.99 -10.56
N THR A 215 -17.32 2.00 -10.49
CA THR A 215 -18.49 2.06 -9.60
C THR A 215 -18.09 2.23 -8.13
N ARG A 216 -17.13 1.44 -7.66
CA ARG A 216 -16.66 1.49 -6.26
C ARG A 216 -16.01 2.83 -5.92
N ILE A 217 -15.12 3.31 -6.77
CA ILE A 217 -14.40 4.57 -6.54
C ILE A 217 -15.35 5.76 -6.65
N HIS A 218 -16.30 5.73 -7.60
CA HIS A 218 -17.29 6.78 -7.75
C HIS A 218 -18.22 6.94 -6.53
N GLN A 219 -18.49 5.86 -5.78
CA GLN A 219 -19.22 5.96 -4.50
C GLN A 219 -18.45 6.81 -3.48
N VAL A 220 -17.12 6.68 -3.44
CA VAL A 220 -16.27 7.51 -2.56
C VAL A 220 -16.23 8.95 -3.03
N GLU A 221 -16.14 9.18 -4.35
CA GLU A 221 -16.21 10.52 -4.94
C GLU A 221 -17.56 11.19 -4.69
N TYR A 222 -18.65 10.43 -4.75
CA TYR A 222 -19.98 10.94 -4.40
C TYR A 222 -20.05 11.39 -2.92
N LEU A 223 -19.51 10.58 -1.99
CA LEU A 223 -19.41 11.00 -0.59
C LEU A 223 -18.54 12.27 -0.45
N ALA A 224 -17.43 12.34 -1.15
CA ALA A 224 -16.56 13.51 -1.16
C ALA A 224 -17.32 14.77 -1.64
N SER A 225 -18.13 14.66 -2.71
CA SER A 225 -18.95 15.79 -3.19
C SER A 225 -19.98 16.26 -2.16
N LYS A 226 -20.52 15.34 -1.36
CA LYS A 226 -21.43 15.72 -0.25
C LYS A 226 -20.70 16.45 0.88
N LEU A 227 -19.49 16.01 1.22
CA LEU A 227 -18.67 16.73 2.20
C LEU A 227 -18.32 18.14 1.69
N ASP A 228 -18.06 18.30 0.40
CA ASP A 228 -17.83 19.60 -0.23
C ASP A 228 -19.07 20.52 -0.13
N GLU A 229 -20.26 19.98 -0.40
CA GLU A 229 -21.53 20.72 -0.27
C GLU A 229 -21.74 21.26 1.17
N TYR A 230 -21.27 20.51 2.17
CA TYR A 230 -21.39 20.93 3.59
C TYR A 230 -20.13 21.65 4.11
N GLY A 231 -19.12 21.90 3.27
CA GLY A 231 -17.89 22.58 3.67
C GLY A 231 -17.03 21.79 4.66
N ILE A 232 -17.15 20.46 4.67
CA ILE A 232 -16.39 19.59 5.58
C ILE A 232 -15.04 19.27 4.93
N PRO A 233 -13.90 19.69 5.52
CA PRO A 233 -12.58 19.42 4.96
C PRO A 233 -12.18 17.95 5.12
N TYR A 234 -11.55 17.42 4.10
CA TYR A 234 -11.02 16.04 4.07
C TYR A 234 -9.71 16.00 3.27
N GLN A 235 -8.98 14.90 3.34
CA GLN A 235 -7.77 14.66 2.54
C GLN A 235 -8.09 14.67 1.05
N ARG A 236 -7.63 15.70 0.33
CA ARG A 236 -7.88 15.92 -1.09
C ARG A 236 -6.71 15.45 -1.98
N PRO A 237 -7.03 14.94 -3.19
CA PRO A 237 -8.34 14.49 -3.63
C PRO A 237 -8.83 13.30 -2.82
N ALA A 238 -10.10 12.90 -2.97
CA ALA A 238 -10.60 11.67 -2.34
C ALA A 238 -9.74 10.46 -2.76
N GLY A 239 -9.50 9.56 -1.82
CA GLY A 239 -8.88 8.26 -2.10
C GLY A 239 -9.86 7.29 -2.76
N GLY A 240 -9.41 6.05 -3.02
CA GLY A 240 -10.23 5.09 -3.75
C GLY A 240 -11.21 4.29 -2.90
N HIS A 241 -11.00 4.19 -1.59
CA HIS A 241 -11.76 3.29 -0.72
C HIS A 241 -12.31 3.95 0.55
N ALA A 242 -11.92 5.18 0.85
CA ALA A 242 -12.34 5.91 2.05
C ALA A 242 -12.17 7.42 1.90
N ILE A 243 -12.88 8.16 2.73
CA ILE A 243 -12.67 9.59 2.96
C ILE A 243 -12.05 9.76 4.34
N PHE A 244 -10.97 10.51 4.39
CA PHE A 244 -10.32 10.89 5.65
C PHE A 244 -10.63 12.35 5.94
N VAL A 245 -11.60 12.56 6.85
CA VAL A 245 -11.98 13.90 7.31
C VAL A 245 -10.80 14.54 8.04
N ASP A 246 -10.54 15.81 7.74
CA ASP A 246 -9.51 16.60 8.41
C ASP A 246 -10.07 17.15 9.73
N ALA A 247 -9.97 16.32 10.78
CA ALA A 247 -10.58 16.61 12.06
C ALA A 247 -10.02 17.88 12.73
N ASP A 248 -8.75 18.19 12.49
CA ASP A 248 -8.11 19.42 12.97
C ASP A 248 -8.79 20.69 12.38
N LYS A 249 -9.17 20.62 11.11
CA LYS A 249 -9.90 21.71 10.45
C LYS A 249 -11.39 21.74 10.74
N VAL A 250 -11.97 20.62 11.16
CA VAL A 250 -13.39 20.55 11.59
C VAL A 250 -13.54 21.02 13.03
N LEU A 251 -12.66 20.58 13.92
CA LEU A 251 -12.69 20.86 15.36
C LEU A 251 -11.59 21.86 15.75
N THR A 252 -11.63 23.05 15.16
CA THR A 252 -10.60 24.09 15.34
C THR A 252 -10.41 24.57 16.78
N HIS A 253 -11.35 24.25 17.67
CA HIS A 253 -11.30 24.56 19.10
C HIS A 253 -10.66 23.46 19.95
N VAL A 254 -10.33 22.30 19.37
CA VAL A 254 -9.67 21.17 20.05
C VAL A 254 -8.19 21.21 19.71
N PRO A 255 -7.30 21.39 20.69
CA PRO A 255 -5.86 21.34 20.46
C PRO A 255 -5.42 19.97 19.90
N ILE A 256 -4.35 19.96 19.11
CA ILE A 256 -3.87 18.72 18.48
C ILE A 256 -3.44 17.66 19.50
N GLU A 257 -2.97 18.10 20.68
CA GLU A 257 -2.59 17.26 21.81
C GLU A 257 -3.79 16.55 22.46
N GLU A 258 -5.00 17.01 22.20
CA GLU A 258 -6.27 16.42 22.65
C GLU A 258 -6.91 15.54 21.58
N PHE A 259 -6.17 15.18 20.56
CA PHE A 259 -6.54 14.22 19.50
C PHE A 259 -7.90 14.55 18.84
N PRO A 260 -8.00 15.61 18.02
CA PRO A 260 -9.24 16.02 17.35
C PRO A 260 -9.95 14.90 16.59
N ALA A 261 -9.19 13.99 15.98
CA ALA A 261 -9.77 12.85 15.25
C ALA A 261 -10.54 11.88 16.17
N GLN A 262 -10.03 11.62 17.38
CA GLN A 262 -10.73 10.80 18.37
C GLN A 262 -11.93 11.53 18.98
N THR A 263 -11.83 12.85 19.14
CA THR A 263 -12.92 13.67 19.62
C THR A 263 -14.08 13.74 18.61
N LEU A 264 -13.77 13.67 17.30
CA LEU A 264 -14.76 13.66 16.24
C LEU A 264 -15.55 12.35 16.16
N THR A 265 -14.96 11.21 16.53
CA THR A 265 -15.56 9.87 16.46
C THR A 265 -16.25 9.46 17.75
#